data_73d6bc9833ebcf9ec1d6e1a1c5c18cfd
#
_entry.id   73d6bc9833ebcf9ec1d6e1a1c5c18cfd
#
_cell.length_a   1.000
_cell.length_b   1.000
_cell.length_c   1.000
_cell.angle_alpha   90.00
_cell.angle_beta   90.00
_cell.angle_gamma   90.00
#
_symmetry.space_group_name_H-M   'P 1'
#
loop_
_entity.id
_entity.type
_entity.pdbx_description
1 polymer ?
#
loop_
_entity_poly.entity_id
_entity_poly.type
_entity_poly.pdbx_seq_one_letter_code
_entity_poly.pdbx_strand_id
1 'polypeptide(L)'
;VTKWHRMFLGKDLFEVTATSIFSSQKDHEKTWRIDAIPWSKENPEAFAGLHNQGKRILVIFDEASAILDEIWRVTEGAVTDANTEIIWCVFGNPTRNTGKFYDCFNSQSKFWNTQQIDSRTVKISNKTTLNQWVEEYGEDSDFVKVHVRGLFPMSEDNQLISRELAEE
;
A
#
# COMPACT_ATOMS: atom_id res chain seq x y z
N VAL A 1 -8.29 7.26 -13.52
CA VAL A 1 -9.61 7.31 -12.91
C VAL A 1 -10.68 7.62 -13.96
N THR A 2 -10.61 8.72 -14.69
CA THR A 2 -11.64 9.15 -15.66
C THR A 2 -12.02 8.10 -16.70
N LYS A 3 -11.04 7.31 -17.20
CA LYS A 3 -11.31 6.22 -18.16
C LYS A 3 -12.25 5.17 -17.56
N TRP A 4 -11.96 4.69 -16.36
CA TRP A 4 -12.75 3.65 -15.68
C TRP A 4 -14.12 4.16 -15.23
N HIS A 5 -14.20 5.42 -14.76
CA HIS A 5 -15.46 6.06 -14.43
C HIS A 5 -16.41 6.09 -15.64
N ARG A 6 -15.93 6.44 -16.84
CA ARG A 6 -16.76 6.47 -18.06
C ARG A 6 -17.31 5.09 -18.46
N MET A 7 -16.64 4.02 -18.06
CA MET A 7 -17.04 2.64 -18.33
C MET A 7 -17.96 2.06 -17.25
N PHE A 8 -18.11 2.73 -16.11
CA PHE A 8 -18.92 2.27 -15.00
C PHE A 8 -20.40 2.52 -15.27
N LEU A 9 -21.26 1.51 -15.04
CA LEU A 9 -22.69 1.61 -15.27
C LEU A 9 -23.38 2.69 -14.43
N GLY A 10 -22.89 2.92 -13.20
CA GLY A 10 -23.38 3.94 -12.28
C GLY A 10 -22.66 5.29 -12.38
N LYS A 11 -22.00 5.60 -13.49
CA LYS A 11 -21.19 6.83 -13.66
C LYS A 11 -21.93 8.11 -13.33
N ASP A 12 -23.24 8.16 -13.67
CA ASP A 12 -24.08 9.34 -13.48
C ASP A 12 -24.45 9.60 -12.00
N LEU A 13 -24.15 8.64 -11.12
CA LEU A 13 -24.31 8.77 -9.67
C LEU A 13 -23.08 9.42 -8.98
N PHE A 14 -22.00 9.65 -9.73
CA PHE A 14 -20.74 10.15 -9.18
C PHE A 14 -20.15 11.27 -10.01
N GLU A 15 -19.63 12.26 -9.31
CA GLU A 15 -18.79 13.32 -9.88
C GLU A 15 -17.31 12.99 -9.70
N VAL A 16 -16.47 13.40 -10.64
CA VAL A 16 -15.03 13.16 -10.66
C VAL A 16 -14.28 14.47 -10.73
N THR A 17 -13.40 14.70 -9.79
CA THR A 17 -12.41 15.79 -9.80
C THR A 17 -11.00 15.25 -10.04
N ALA A 18 -9.99 16.10 -9.88
CA ALA A 18 -8.60 15.69 -10.00
C ALA A 18 -8.17 14.65 -8.94
N THR A 19 -8.70 14.78 -7.73
CA THR A 19 -8.29 13.99 -6.56
C THR A 19 -9.42 13.21 -5.90
N SER A 20 -10.66 13.36 -6.37
CA SER A 20 -11.82 12.74 -5.70
C SER A 20 -12.84 12.20 -6.69
N ILE A 21 -13.54 11.16 -6.25
CA ILE A 21 -14.81 10.71 -6.80
C ILE A 21 -15.82 10.76 -5.67
N PHE A 22 -16.97 11.37 -5.85
CA PHE A 22 -17.98 11.47 -4.80
C PHE A 22 -19.39 11.42 -5.38
N SER A 23 -20.38 11.09 -4.54
CA SER A 23 -21.77 10.99 -4.95
C SER A 23 -22.31 12.33 -5.43
N SER A 24 -23.03 12.33 -6.57
CA SER A 24 -23.78 13.48 -7.08
C SER A 24 -24.99 13.84 -6.20
N GLN A 25 -25.37 12.95 -5.28
CA GLN A 25 -26.46 13.20 -4.33
C GLN A 25 -25.93 13.94 -3.10
N LYS A 26 -26.46 15.13 -2.80
CA LYS A 26 -25.99 16.01 -1.71
C LYS A 26 -25.93 15.33 -0.35
N ASP A 27 -26.89 14.44 -0.04
CA ASP A 27 -26.95 13.75 1.25
C ASP A 27 -25.85 12.67 1.40
N HIS A 28 -25.23 12.28 0.30
CA HIS A 28 -24.20 11.23 0.26
C HIS A 28 -22.81 11.74 -0.15
N GLU A 29 -22.68 12.99 -0.59
CA GLU A 29 -21.44 13.59 -1.08
C GLU A 29 -20.25 13.40 -0.12
N LYS A 30 -20.49 13.50 1.19
CA LYS A 30 -19.45 13.39 2.23
C LYS A 30 -19.15 11.94 2.64
N THR A 31 -20.01 10.99 2.34
CA THR A 31 -19.92 9.62 2.86
C THR A 31 -19.72 8.56 1.77
N TRP A 32 -20.12 8.86 0.54
CA TRP A 32 -19.91 8.01 -0.63
C TRP A 32 -18.87 8.67 -1.52
N ARG A 33 -17.62 8.53 -1.13
CA ARG A 33 -16.50 9.18 -1.83
C ARG A 33 -15.22 8.36 -1.79
N ILE A 34 -14.36 8.62 -2.73
CA ILE A 34 -12.99 8.16 -2.80
C ILE A 34 -12.12 9.40 -2.93
N ASP A 35 -11.12 9.54 -2.07
CA ASP A 35 -10.17 10.63 -2.11
C ASP A 35 -8.76 10.10 -2.32
N ALA A 36 -8.02 10.67 -3.26
CA ALA A 36 -6.59 10.49 -3.37
C ALA A 36 -5.91 11.51 -2.45
N ILE A 37 -5.29 11.03 -1.38
CA ILE A 37 -4.65 11.87 -0.37
C ILE A 37 -3.15 11.81 -0.59
N PRO A 38 -2.50 12.85 -1.12
CA PRO A 38 -1.05 12.92 -1.19
C PRO A 38 -0.48 13.11 0.21
N TRP A 39 0.59 12.40 0.51
CA TRP A 39 1.34 12.57 1.75
C TRP A 39 2.73 13.17 1.48
N SER A 40 3.26 13.86 2.46
CA SER A 40 4.65 14.31 2.47
C SER A 40 5.17 14.37 3.91
N LYS A 41 6.48 14.50 4.06
CA LYS A 41 7.10 14.69 5.38
C LYS A 41 6.62 15.98 6.05
N GLU A 42 6.29 16.98 5.25
CA GLU A 42 5.85 18.31 5.69
C GLU A 42 4.37 18.33 6.06
N ASN A 43 3.59 17.34 5.62
CA ASN A 43 2.15 17.24 5.90
C ASN A 43 1.72 15.82 6.24
N PRO A 44 2.18 15.26 7.37
CA PRO A 44 1.78 13.92 7.83
C PRO A 44 0.30 13.88 8.23
N GLU A 45 -0.28 15.00 8.65
CA GLU A 45 -1.67 15.13 9.09
C GLU A 45 -2.71 15.03 7.97
N ALA A 46 -2.29 14.85 6.72
CA ALA A 46 -3.19 14.74 5.57
C ALA A 46 -4.28 13.66 5.74
N PHE A 47 -4.00 12.63 6.52
CA PHE A 47 -4.92 11.53 6.82
C PHE A 47 -5.73 11.70 8.11
N ALA A 48 -5.50 12.76 8.90
CA ALA A 48 -6.15 12.97 10.20
C ALA A 48 -7.68 13.18 10.09
N GLY A 49 -8.19 13.57 8.92
CA GLY A 49 -9.62 13.84 8.70
C GLY A 49 -10.45 12.65 8.19
N LEU A 50 -9.97 11.43 8.29
CA LEU A 50 -10.69 10.23 7.84
C LEU A 50 -11.76 9.83 8.86
N HIS A 51 -12.99 10.29 8.66
CA HIS A 51 -14.13 9.96 9.50
C HIS A 51 -15.33 9.50 8.67
N ASN A 52 -15.96 8.40 9.06
CA ASN A 52 -17.21 7.92 8.45
C ASN A 52 -18.03 7.13 9.49
N GLN A 53 -18.30 7.78 10.61
CA GLN A 53 -18.92 7.16 11.79
C GLN A 53 -20.17 6.36 11.45
N GLY A 54 -20.25 5.12 11.95
CA GLY A 54 -21.37 4.22 11.74
C GLY A 54 -21.49 3.62 10.34
N LYS A 55 -20.47 3.78 9.48
CA LYS A 55 -20.45 3.28 8.10
C LYS A 55 -19.18 2.48 7.84
N ARG A 56 -18.54 2.68 6.68
CA ARG A 56 -17.34 1.93 6.27
C ARG A 56 -16.25 2.88 5.78
N ILE A 57 -15.01 2.58 6.14
CA ILE A 57 -13.82 3.23 5.62
C ILE A 57 -12.93 2.17 4.97
N LEU A 58 -12.51 2.39 3.73
CA LEU A 58 -11.47 1.63 3.07
C LEU A 58 -10.23 2.53 2.91
N VAL A 59 -9.14 2.14 3.56
CA VAL A 59 -7.83 2.78 3.40
C VAL A 59 -7.01 1.93 2.45
N ILE A 60 -6.45 2.57 1.42
CA ILE A 60 -5.55 1.91 0.47
C ILE A 60 -4.21 2.63 0.50
N PHE A 61 -3.15 1.92 0.84
CA PHE A 61 -1.78 2.37 0.70
C PHE A 61 -1.15 1.67 -0.50
N ASP A 62 -0.85 2.43 -1.53
CA ASP A 62 -0.05 1.99 -2.66
C ASP A 62 1.41 2.38 -2.42
N GLU A 63 2.35 1.56 -2.90
CA GLU A 63 3.78 1.73 -2.61
C GLU A 63 4.10 1.77 -1.10
N ALA A 64 3.39 0.93 -0.33
CA ALA A 64 3.31 1.00 1.14
C ALA A 64 4.68 0.93 1.85
N SER A 65 5.67 0.26 1.25
CA SER A 65 7.03 0.21 1.79
C SER A 65 7.72 1.58 1.85
N ALA A 66 7.34 2.51 0.96
CA ALA A 66 7.90 3.86 0.92
C ALA A 66 7.21 4.82 1.92
N ILE A 67 6.01 4.50 2.38
CA ILE A 67 5.23 5.36 3.28
C ILE A 67 5.89 5.41 4.66
N LEU A 68 6.08 6.63 5.17
CA LEU A 68 6.69 6.84 6.48
C LEU A 68 5.82 6.30 7.61
N ASP A 69 6.42 5.74 8.65
CA ASP A 69 5.73 5.20 9.83
C ASP A 69 4.84 6.23 10.53
N GLU A 70 5.19 7.51 10.43
CA GLU A 70 4.38 8.60 10.95
C GLU A 70 3.01 8.70 10.27
N ILE A 71 2.96 8.54 8.94
CA ILE A 71 1.71 8.52 8.18
C ILE A 71 0.82 7.34 8.58
N TRP A 72 1.42 6.16 8.78
CA TRP A 72 0.71 5.00 9.29
C TRP A 72 0.07 5.30 10.66
N ARG A 73 0.84 5.89 11.59
CA ARG A 73 0.33 6.23 12.93
C ARG A 73 -0.79 7.26 12.91
N VAL A 74 -0.66 8.32 12.09
CA VAL A 74 -1.72 9.32 11.92
C VAL A 74 -2.97 8.67 11.36
N THR A 75 -2.84 7.80 10.36
CA THR A 75 -3.97 7.08 9.77
C THR A 75 -4.61 6.11 10.78
N GLU A 76 -3.81 5.35 11.53
CA GLU A 76 -4.30 4.48 12.64
C GLU A 76 -5.14 5.28 13.64
N GLY A 77 -4.68 6.48 14.02
CA GLY A 77 -5.41 7.37 14.92
C GLY A 77 -6.71 7.92 14.33
N ALA A 78 -6.72 8.22 13.04
CA ALA A 78 -7.89 8.78 12.36
C ALA A 78 -9.03 7.76 12.16
N VAL A 79 -8.73 6.46 12.06
CA VAL A 79 -9.73 5.41 11.80
C VAL A 79 -10.23 4.74 13.10
N THR A 80 -10.50 5.53 14.14
CA THR A 80 -10.94 5.04 15.46
C THR A 80 -12.44 5.25 15.75
N ASP A 81 -13.21 5.67 14.77
CA ASP A 81 -14.64 5.94 14.91
C ASP A 81 -15.42 4.73 15.40
N ALA A 82 -16.27 4.93 16.41
CA ALA A 82 -17.13 3.87 16.94
C ALA A 82 -18.12 3.36 15.90
N ASN A 83 -18.38 2.04 15.93
CA ASN A 83 -19.31 1.36 15.02
C ASN A 83 -18.99 1.55 13.53
N THR A 84 -17.72 1.75 13.19
CA THR A 84 -17.24 1.93 11.81
C THR A 84 -16.48 0.68 11.38
N GLU A 85 -16.86 0.10 10.24
CA GLU A 85 -16.08 -0.97 9.63
C GLU A 85 -14.88 -0.38 8.92
N ILE A 86 -13.68 -0.81 9.33
CA ILE A 86 -12.42 -0.32 8.78
C ILE A 86 -11.72 -1.44 8.04
N ILE A 87 -11.43 -1.21 6.78
CA ILE A 87 -10.69 -2.13 5.92
C ILE A 87 -9.41 -1.44 5.46
N TRP A 88 -8.28 -2.09 5.72
CA TRP A 88 -6.98 -1.65 5.23
C TRP A 88 -6.49 -2.58 4.14
N CYS A 89 -6.09 -2.00 3.00
CA CYS A 89 -5.39 -2.69 1.93
C CYS A 89 -4.06 -2.01 1.69
N VAL A 90 -2.97 -2.74 1.80
CA VAL A 90 -1.62 -2.20 1.63
C VAL A 90 -0.87 -3.01 0.59
N PHE A 91 -0.33 -2.34 -0.40
CA PHE A 91 0.35 -2.94 -1.53
C PHE A 91 1.71 -2.27 -1.74
N GLY A 92 2.69 -3.04 -2.17
CA GLY A 92 4.00 -2.49 -2.51
C GLY A 92 5.05 -3.57 -2.70
N ASN A 93 6.14 -3.20 -3.33
CA ASN A 93 7.34 -4.02 -3.32
C ASN A 93 7.99 -3.93 -1.95
N PRO A 94 8.51 -5.04 -1.39
CA PRO A 94 9.12 -5.07 -0.06
C PRO A 94 10.55 -4.52 -0.08
N THR A 95 10.69 -3.22 -0.32
CA THR A 95 12.00 -2.56 -0.56
C THR A 95 12.83 -2.35 0.70
N ARG A 96 12.24 -2.50 1.90
CA ARG A 96 12.92 -2.32 3.19
C ARG A 96 12.54 -3.42 4.15
N ASN A 97 13.50 -3.92 4.93
CA ASN A 97 13.28 -4.91 5.99
C ASN A 97 12.97 -4.27 7.36
N THR A 98 12.51 -3.04 7.35
CA THR A 98 12.08 -2.27 8.54
C THR A 98 10.83 -1.44 8.20
N GLY A 99 10.17 -0.93 9.25
CA GLY A 99 9.01 -0.06 9.15
C GLY A 99 7.68 -0.80 9.12
N LYS A 100 6.59 -0.04 9.12
CA LYS A 100 5.23 -0.55 9.29
C LYS A 100 4.80 -1.57 8.23
N PHE A 101 5.21 -1.40 6.97
CA PHE A 101 4.89 -2.38 5.93
C PHE A 101 5.58 -3.74 6.19
N TYR A 102 6.84 -3.72 6.59
CA TYR A 102 7.56 -4.92 7.01
C TYR A 102 6.91 -5.58 8.22
N ASP A 103 6.51 -4.80 9.21
CA ASP A 103 5.83 -5.29 10.41
C ASP A 103 4.53 -6.04 10.11
N CYS A 104 3.77 -5.65 9.06
CA CYS A 104 2.57 -6.37 8.64
C CYS A 104 2.84 -7.84 8.30
N PHE A 105 4.04 -8.16 7.82
CA PHE A 105 4.44 -9.52 7.46
C PHE A 105 5.17 -10.25 8.59
N ASN A 106 5.63 -9.54 9.62
CA ASN A 106 6.46 -10.05 10.71
C ASN A 106 5.79 -9.88 12.07
N SER A 107 6.19 -8.85 12.83
CA SER A 107 5.76 -8.63 14.23
C SER A 107 4.25 -8.43 14.38
N GLN A 108 3.57 -7.90 13.36
CA GLN A 108 2.13 -7.62 13.33
C GLN A 108 1.34 -8.62 12.47
N SER A 109 1.98 -9.68 11.94
CA SER A 109 1.37 -10.61 10.98
C SER A 109 0.05 -11.25 11.46
N LYS A 110 -0.15 -11.41 12.75
CA LYS A 110 -1.41 -11.92 13.32
C LYS A 110 -2.64 -11.01 13.08
N PHE A 111 -2.43 -9.75 12.74
CA PHE A 111 -3.51 -8.78 12.47
C PHE A 111 -3.75 -8.56 10.98
N TRP A 112 -2.90 -9.11 10.12
CA TRP A 112 -2.92 -8.90 8.69
C TRP A 112 -3.13 -10.20 7.93
N ASN A 113 -3.91 -10.14 6.87
CA ASN A 113 -3.95 -11.21 5.87
C ASN A 113 -2.88 -10.91 4.82
N THR A 114 -1.71 -11.53 4.94
CA THR A 114 -0.55 -11.23 4.10
C THR A 114 -0.48 -12.17 2.90
N GLN A 115 -0.11 -11.64 1.75
CA GLN A 115 0.12 -12.40 0.54
C GLN A 115 1.43 -11.93 -0.13
N GLN A 116 2.34 -12.87 -0.34
CA GLN A 116 3.52 -12.68 -1.18
C GLN A 116 3.22 -13.15 -2.59
N ILE A 117 3.64 -12.39 -3.59
CA ILE A 117 3.43 -12.72 -5.01
C ILE A 117 4.78 -12.74 -5.71
N ASP A 118 5.15 -13.90 -6.26
CA ASP A 118 6.26 -14.01 -7.21
C ASP A 118 5.76 -13.57 -8.58
N SER A 119 6.37 -12.51 -9.14
CA SER A 119 5.99 -11.94 -10.43
C SER A 119 6.08 -12.94 -11.59
N ARG A 120 6.88 -14.01 -11.44
CA ARG A 120 6.98 -15.09 -12.43
C ARG A 120 5.69 -15.91 -12.53
N THR A 121 4.87 -15.94 -11.50
CA THR A 121 3.58 -16.67 -11.48
C THR A 121 2.41 -15.86 -12.04
N VAL A 122 2.57 -14.55 -12.18
CA VAL A 122 1.51 -13.63 -12.60
C VAL A 122 1.44 -13.54 -14.13
N LYS A 123 0.25 -13.69 -14.72
CA LYS A 123 0.05 -13.73 -16.18
C LYS A 123 0.43 -12.43 -16.90
N ILE A 124 0.27 -11.27 -16.25
CA ILE A 124 0.48 -9.95 -16.85
C ILE A 124 1.96 -9.49 -16.84
N SER A 125 2.83 -10.20 -16.12
CA SER A 125 4.24 -9.81 -16.00
C SER A 125 5.06 -10.22 -17.22
N ASN A 126 6.09 -9.44 -17.55
CA ASN A 126 7.04 -9.72 -18.64
C ASN A 126 8.07 -10.76 -18.19
N LYS A 127 7.83 -12.03 -18.52
CA LYS A 127 8.69 -13.16 -18.13
C LYS A 127 10.11 -13.04 -18.67
N THR A 128 10.29 -12.52 -19.87
CA THR A 128 11.61 -12.34 -20.47
C THR A 128 12.47 -11.39 -19.63
N THR A 129 11.92 -10.25 -19.26
CA THR A 129 12.62 -9.27 -18.41
C THR A 129 12.92 -9.84 -17.01
N LEU A 130 11.96 -10.56 -16.42
CA LEU A 130 12.17 -11.17 -15.11
C LEU A 130 13.29 -12.22 -15.12
N ASN A 131 13.33 -13.07 -16.16
CA ASN A 131 14.39 -14.07 -16.30
C ASN A 131 15.75 -13.40 -16.54
N GLN A 132 15.81 -12.34 -17.35
CA GLN A 132 17.03 -11.56 -17.55
C GLN A 132 17.56 -10.99 -16.24
N TRP A 133 16.70 -10.43 -15.39
CA TRP A 133 17.10 -9.94 -14.08
C TRP A 133 17.66 -11.03 -13.16
N VAL A 134 17.04 -12.22 -13.19
CA VAL A 134 17.54 -13.37 -12.43
C VAL A 134 18.92 -13.80 -12.91
N GLU A 135 19.16 -13.82 -14.24
CA GLU A 135 20.48 -14.14 -14.82
C GLU A 135 21.53 -13.08 -14.50
N GLU A 136 21.15 -11.81 -14.52
CA GLU A 136 22.07 -10.67 -14.30
C GLU A 136 22.45 -10.49 -12.83
N TYR A 137 21.46 -10.54 -11.91
CA TYR A 137 21.65 -10.21 -10.51
C TYR A 137 21.78 -11.44 -9.60
N GLY A 138 21.35 -12.62 -10.07
CA GLY A 138 21.30 -13.86 -9.29
C GLY A 138 19.99 -14.02 -8.52
N GLU A 139 19.52 -15.28 -8.41
CA GLU A 139 18.22 -15.64 -7.80
C GLU A 139 18.09 -15.16 -6.33
N ASP A 140 19.18 -15.18 -5.56
CA ASP A 140 19.18 -14.85 -4.13
C ASP A 140 19.60 -13.40 -3.82
N SER A 141 19.87 -12.59 -4.86
CA SER A 141 20.17 -11.17 -4.65
C SER A 141 18.97 -10.42 -4.08
N ASP A 142 19.22 -9.37 -3.30
CA ASP A 142 18.15 -8.54 -2.75
C ASP A 142 17.32 -7.87 -3.86
N PHE A 143 17.94 -7.55 -5.00
CA PHE A 143 17.22 -7.06 -6.18
C PHE A 143 16.16 -8.06 -6.66
N VAL A 144 16.52 -9.33 -6.87
CA VAL A 144 15.61 -10.37 -7.34
C VAL A 144 14.58 -10.72 -6.26
N LYS A 145 14.97 -10.78 -4.99
CA LYS A 145 14.02 -10.95 -3.88
C LYS A 145 12.92 -9.90 -3.93
N VAL A 146 13.27 -8.62 -3.99
CA VAL A 146 12.34 -7.50 -3.96
C VAL A 146 11.50 -7.41 -5.23
N HIS A 147 12.14 -7.39 -6.41
CA HIS A 147 11.49 -7.02 -7.67
C HIS A 147 10.87 -8.21 -8.42
N VAL A 148 11.30 -9.43 -8.13
CA VAL A 148 10.79 -10.63 -8.79
C VAL A 148 9.98 -11.51 -7.84
N ARG A 149 10.54 -11.81 -6.67
CA ARG A 149 9.97 -12.80 -5.73
C ARG A 149 9.01 -12.21 -4.72
N GLY A 150 8.95 -10.88 -4.56
CA GLY A 150 8.15 -10.20 -3.54
C GLY A 150 8.60 -10.53 -2.11
N LEU A 151 9.89 -10.75 -1.91
CA LEU A 151 10.53 -11.01 -0.62
C LEU A 151 11.23 -9.77 -0.11
N PHE A 152 11.24 -9.59 1.20
CA PHE A 152 12.02 -8.51 1.83
C PHE A 152 13.52 -8.74 1.63
N PRO A 153 14.33 -7.67 1.48
CA PRO A 153 15.79 -7.77 1.37
C PRO A 153 16.37 -8.23 2.70
N MET A 154 17.55 -8.84 2.63
CA MET A 154 18.30 -9.27 3.83
C MET A 154 19.06 -8.11 4.46
N SER A 155 19.55 -7.16 3.65
CA SER A 155 20.27 -5.97 4.10
C SER A 155 19.49 -4.69 3.76
N GLU A 156 19.64 -3.65 4.56
CA GLU A 156 19.28 -2.30 4.15
C GLU A 156 20.37 -1.73 3.22
N ASP A 157 19.99 -0.87 2.28
CA ASP A 157 20.92 -0.25 1.30
C ASP A 157 22.12 0.48 1.93
N ASN A 158 22.09 0.73 3.25
CA ASN A 158 23.13 1.41 4.02
C ASN A 158 23.78 0.53 5.08
N GLN A 159 23.55 -0.79 5.12
CA GLN A 159 24.22 -1.66 6.09
C GLN A 159 25.56 -2.15 5.53
N LEU A 160 26.65 -1.79 6.23
CA LEU A 160 28.01 -2.30 5.98
C LEU A 160 28.16 -3.81 6.26
N ILE A 161 27.28 -4.36 7.11
CA ILE A 161 27.27 -5.78 7.51
C ILE A 161 25.83 -6.23 7.53
N SER A 162 25.51 -7.35 6.88
CA SER A 162 24.15 -7.93 6.95
C SER A 162 23.81 -8.35 8.38
N ARG A 163 22.53 -8.29 8.74
CA ARG A 163 22.06 -8.65 10.08
C ARG A 163 22.40 -10.08 10.46
N GLU A 164 22.39 -11.01 9.48
CA GLU A 164 22.78 -12.41 9.67
C GLU A 164 24.24 -12.56 10.08
N LEU A 165 25.15 -11.78 9.47
CA LEU A 165 26.58 -11.78 9.84
C LEU A 165 26.88 -11.10 11.19
N ALA A 166 25.94 -10.32 11.72
CA ALA A 166 26.06 -9.67 13.01
C ALA A 166 25.50 -10.52 14.17
N GLU A 167 24.69 -11.54 13.86
CA GLU A 167 24.07 -12.45 14.83
C GLU A 167 24.81 -13.81 14.93
N GLU A 168 25.86 -14.05 14.14
CA GLU A 168 26.82 -15.13 14.30
C GLU A 168 27.96 -14.72 15.25
#